data_46e5fadeb9ac1ac1ffaadfc688daf381
#
_entry.id   46e5fadeb9ac1ac1ffaadfc688daf381
#
_cell.length_a   1.000
_cell.length_b   1.000
_cell.length_c   1.000
_cell.angle_alpha   90.00
_cell.angle_beta   90.00
_cell.angle_gamma   90.00
#
_symmetry.space_group_name_H-M   'P 1'
#
loop_
_entity.id
_entity.type
_entity.pdbx_description
1 polymer ?
#
loop_
_entity_poly.entity_id
_entity_poly.type
_entity_poly.pdbx_seq_one_letter_code
_entity_poly.pdbx_strand_id
1 'polypeptide(L)'
;MKRIDRIYAYLVEQSQGKTLDEWIRIEGFTASDIAKDLGILRNNVSAELNKLLRQKRIIKIKGRPVHYLVKQIMEDLLGTKLPEDQYEYENILEVTGGQSPDPGNGPSANHDTAWETNPFDDLIGSKTSLKVQVEQAKAAVLYPPHGLHTLIVGQTGVGKTLFANLMFNYAKLAAPFMDEDAQFIVFNCADYANNPQLLISHIFGHIKGAFTGADSEKDGLVSKADGGMLFLDEIHRLPPEGQEMLFYFMDTGTYAKLGETERNRNANVLIVGATTEDPESSLLKTFVRRIPILIRIPSFEERPAIDKIEILKFLLAIEANRVQKPIKIDAESMKALIGNTSYGNVGQLKSNIQLVCANGFLHCLHDDVITIHFKDLPSELKNGFFYFSRKRQEIQELSDLIDSYLTVYPEGENKALFEEDPYEPDFNLYNIIEDKVSFMMEQDVSDEDINRFLKLDIDIHLNKFYNKFSSYALNREKILKIV
;
A
#
# COMPACT_ATOMS: atom_id res chain seq x y z
N MET A 1 -47.07 3.39 5.91
CA MET A 1 -46.15 2.82 4.92
C MET A 1 -44.81 2.63 5.61
N LYS A 2 -44.21 1.44 5.53
CA LYS A 2 -42.90 1.21 6.15
C LYS A 2 -41.83 2.03 5.41
N ARG A 3 -40.71 2.37 6.06
CA ARG A 3 -39.67 3.19 5.48
C ARG A 3 -39.07 2.57 4.20
N ILE A 4 -38.86 1.26 4.19
CA ILE A 4 -38.41 0.49 3.03
C ILE A 4 -39.33 0.63 1.82
N ASP A 5 -40.67 0.57 2.04
CA ASP A 5 -41.64 0.70 0.96
C ASP A 5 -41.70 2.12 0.39
N ARG A 6 -41.43 3.12 1.24
CA ARG A 6 -41.39 4.52 0.83
C ARG A 6 -40.17 4.81 -0.06
N ILE A 7 -39.02 4.25 0.29
CA ILE A 7 -37.77 4.38 -0.52
C ILE A 7 -37.93 3.64 -1.85
N TYR A 8 -38.52 2.45 -1.83
CA TYR A 8 -38.73 1.68 -3.05
C TYR A 8 -39.74 2.35 -4.00
N ALA A 9 -40.87 2.85 -3.46
CA ALA A 9 -41.86 3.60 -4.25
C ALA A 9 -41.25 4.85 -4.91
N TYR A 10 -40.43 5.59 -4.18
CA TYR A 10 -39.66 6.73 -4.71
C TYR A 10 -38.76 6.31 -5.89
N LEU A 11 -37.99 5.23 -5.72
CA LEU A 11 -37.10 4.73 -6.77
C LEU A 11 -37.89 4.32 -8.02
N VAL A 12 -39.04 3.64 -7.86
CA VAL A 12 -39.91 3.24 -8.97
C VAL A 12 -40.49 4.47 -9.67
N GLU A 13 -41.02 5.43 -8.93
CA GLU A 13 -41.61 6.66 -9.47
C GLU A 13 -40.58 7.47 -10.28
N GLN A 14 -39.38 7.66 -9.73
CA GLN A 14 -38.29 8.39 -10.40
C GLN A 14 -37.69 7.62 -11.58
N SER A 15 -37.92 6.31 -11.67
CA SER A 15 -37.43 5.45 -12.75
C SER A 15 -38.43 5.33 -13.92
N GLN A 16 -39.72 5.61 -13.71
CA GLN A 16 -40.72 5.47 -14.75
C GLN A 16 -40.54 6.48 -15.89
N GLY A 17 -40.62 5.98 -17.13
CA GLY A 17 -40.56 6.81 -18.33
C GLY A 17 -39.17 7.21 -18.80
N LYS A 18 -38.11 6.77 -18.12
CA LYS A 18 -36.71 7.00 -18.57
C LYS A 18 -36.29 5.96 -19.59
N THR A 19 -35.60 6.41 -20.63
CA THR A 19 -34.97 5.57 -21.66
C THR A 19 -33.60 5.06 -21.21
N LEU A 20 -33.07 4.05 -21.89
CA LEU A 20 -31.76 3.49 -21.60
C LEU A 20 -30.65 4.54 -21.76
N ASP A 21 -30.75 5.41 -22.79
CA ASP A 21 -29.78 6.49 -23.02
C ASP A 21 -29.80 7.55 -21.89
N GLU A 22 -30.96 7.78 -21.30
CA GLU A 22 -31.08 8.68 -20.14
C GLU A 22 -30.47 8.07 -18.90
N TRP A 23 -30.61 6.74 -18.69
CA TRP A 23 -29.98 6.04 -17.59
C TRP A 23 -28.45 6.02 -17.68
N ILE A 24 -27.89 5.88 -18.87
CA ILE A 24 -26.45 5.97 -19.13
C ILE A 24 -25.92 7.36 -18.73
N ARG A 25 -26.70 8.42 -18.89
CA ARG A 25 -26.31 9.80 -18.53
C ARG A 25 -26.49 10.13 -17.05
N ILE A 26 -27.44 9.50 -16.37
CA ILE A 26 -27.84 9.82 -14.98
C ILE A 26 -27.14 8.92 -13.97
N GLU A 27 -26.58 7.81 -14.41
CA GLU A 27 -25.83 6.83 -13.60
C GLU A 27 -26.64 6.17 -12.45
N GLY A 28 -27.90 6.57 -12.23
CA GLY A 28 -28.77 6.05 -11.15
C GLY A 28 -28.91 7.00 -9.96
N PHE A 29 -29.45 6.51 -8.85
CA PHE A 29 -29.74 7.29 -7.64
C PHE A 29 -28.75 6.98 -6.53
N THR A 30 -28.19 8.01 -5.90
CA THR A 30 -27.33 7.82 -4.73
C THR A 30 -28.15 7.80 -3.43
N ALA A 31 -27.59 7.18 -2.39
CA ALA A 31 -28.21 7.22 -1.05
C ALA A 31 -28.37 8.64 -0.50
N SER A 32 -27.49 9.58 -0.94
CA SER A 32 -27.55 10.99 -0.54
C SER A 32 -28.70 11.73 -1.19
N ASP A 33 -28.97 11.48 -2.48
CA ASP A 33 -30.08 12.11 -3.21
C ASP A 33 -31.43 11.64 -2.64
N ILE A 34 -31.58 10.33 -2.45
CA ILE A 34 -32.78 9.73 -1.84
C ILE A 34 -33.00 10.29 -0.43
N ALA A 35 -31.93 10.44 0.36
CA ALA A 35 -32.00 10.99 1.72
C ALA A 35 -32.53 12.44 1.71
N LYS A 36 -32.01 13.26 0.80
CA LYS A 36 -32.38 14.66 0.63
C LYS A 36 -33.84 14.80 0.20
N ASP A 37 -34.27 14.05 -0.80
CA ASP A 37 -35.60 14.18 -1.38
C ASP A 37 -36.69 13.63 -0.47
N LEU A 38 -36.42 12.57 0.28
CA LEU A 38 -37.38 11.98 1.22
C LEU A 38 -37.33 12.58 2.63
N GLY A 39 -36.34 13.44 2.93
CA GLY A 39 -36.13 14.01 4.27
C GLY A 39 -35.78 12.95 5.32
N ILE A 40 -34.99 11.93 4.92
CA ILE A 40 -34.57 10.81 5.77
C ILE A 40 -33.06 10.90 5.98
N LEU A 41 -32.56 10.55 7.16
CA LEU A 41 -31.11 10.49 7.40
C LEU A 41 -30.45 9.47 6.44
N ARG A 42 -29.33 9.84 5.81
CA ARG A 42 -28.59 9.04 4.83
C ARG A 42 -28.29 7.61 5.31
N ASN A 43 -27.87 7.44 6.56
CA ASN A 43 -27.58 6.13 7.15
C ASN A 43 -28.81 5.22 7.17
N ASN A 44 -29.99 5.79 7.43
CA ASN A 44 -31.25 5.04 7.40
C ASN A 44 -31.62 4.65 5.97
N VAL A 45 -31.35 5.50 4.98
CA VAL A 45 -31.59 5.18 3.55
C VAL A 45 -30.65 4.06 3.11
N SER A 46 -29.35 4.13 3.43
CA SER A 46 -28.38 3.08 3.10
C SER A 46 -28.77 1.73 3.70
N ALA A 47 -29.20 1.69 4.96
CA ALA A 47 -29.67 0.47 5.61
C ALA A 47 -30.89 -0.17 4.90
N GLU A 48 -31.86 0.64 4.44
CA GLU A 48 -33.02 0.14 3.73
C GLU A 48 -32.69 -0.24 2.28
N LEU A 49 -31.80 0.46 1.61
CA LEU A 49 -31.30 0.08 0.27
C LEU A 49 -30.58 -1.27 0.30
N ASN A 50 -29.76 -1.55 1.31
CA ASN A 50 -29.13 -2.86 1.49
C ASN A 50 -30.16 -3.97 1.72
N LYS A 51 -31.29 -3.70 2.42
CA LYS A 51 -32.40 -4.68 2.54
C LYS A 51 -33.08 -4.92 1.20
N LEU A 52 -33.33 -3.87 0.41
CA LEU A 52 -33.94 -3.98 -0.93
C LEU A 52 -33.01 -4.75 -1.88
N LEU A 53 -31.70 -4.58 -1.77
CA LEU A 53 -30.70 -5.32 -2.52
C LEU A 53 -30.77 -6.82 -2.16
N ARG A 54 -30.74 -7.17 -0.86
CA ARG A 54 -30.90 -8.57 -0.39
C ARG A 54 -32.24 -9.19 -0.84
N GLN A 55 -33.28 -8.39 -1.04
CA GLN A 55 -34.58 -8.82 -1.58
C GLN A 55 -34.60 -8.91 -3.12
N LYS A 56 -33.47 -8.61 -3.77
CA LYS A 56 -33.31 -8.60 -5.23
C LYS A 56 -34.26 -7.67 -5.95
N ARG A 57 -34.74 -6.60 -5.29
CA ARG A 57 -35.69 -5.62 -5.85
C ARG A 57 -34.96 -4.45 -6.54
N ILE A 58 -33.72 -4.18 -6.16
CA ILE A 58 -32.82 -3.16 -6.76
C ILE A 58 -31.51 -3.76 -7.13
N ILE A 59 -30.77 -3.10 -8.01
CA ILE A 59 -29.37 -3.38 -8.33
C ILE A 59 -28.51 -2.23 -7.85
N LYS A 60 -27.27 -2.55 -7.49
CA LYS A 60 -26.24 -1.61 -7.06
C LYS A 60 -25.23 -1.46 -8.19
N ILE A 61 -24.98 -0.23 -8.64
CA ILE A 61 -23.91 0.10 -9.57
C ILE A 61 -22.76 0.64 -8.76
N LYS A 62 -21.64 -0.05 -8.83
CA LYS A 62 -20.40 0.33 -8.14
C LYS A 62 -19.79 1.56 -8.82
N GLY A 63 -19.42 2.55 -8.03
CA GLY A 63 -18.79 3.79 -8.49
C GLY A 63 -18.60 4.74 -7.30
N ARG A 64 -17.99 5.87 -7.54
CA ARG A 64 -17.94 6.97 -6.56
C ARG A 64 -18.63 8.19 -7.14
N PRO A 65 -19.86 8.46 -6.73
CA PRO A 65 -20.70 7.77 -5.71
C PRO A 65 -21.31 6.45 -6.21
N VAL A 66 -21.79 5.62 -5.25
CA VAL A 66 -22.52 4.37 -5.53
C VAL A 66 -23.95 4.72 -5.95
N HIS A 67 -24.46 4.08 -7.03
CA HIS A 67 -25.79 4.29 -7.56
C HIS A 67 -26.68 3.05 -7.40
N TYR A 68 -27.98 3.27 -7.28
CA TYR A 68 -28.99 2.24 -7.13
C TYR A 68 -30.07 2.38 -8.19
N LEU A 69 -30.52 1.26 -8.77
CA LEU A 69 -31.54 1.20 -9.79
C LEU A 69 -32.55 0.11 -9.47
N VAL A 70 -33.79 0.26 -9.94
CA VAL A 70 -34.83 -0.75 -9.77
C VAL A 70 -34.58 -1.89 -10.75
N LYS A 71 -34.39 -3.12 -10.23
CA LYS A 71 -34.01 -4.30 -11.02
C LYS A 71 -34.99 -4.61 -12.13
N GLN A 72 -36.29 -4.68 -11.81
CA GLN A 72 -37.36 -5.01 -12.76
C GLN A 72 -37.40 -4.00 -13.93
N ILE A 73 -37.26 -2.71 -13.65
CA ILE A 73 -37.32 -1.67 -14.69
C ILE A 73 -36.11 -1.81 -15.62
N MET A 74 -34.93 -2.11 -15.08
CA MET A 74 -33.74 -2.33 -15.89
C MET A 74 -33.85 -3.59 -16.74
N GLU A 75 -34.39 -4.70 -16.19
CA GLU A 75 -34.63 -5.94 -16.96
C GLU A 75 -35.64 -5.72 -18.10
N ASP A 76 -36.70 -4.93 -17.86
CA ASP A 76 -37.69 -4.59 -18.86
C ASP A 76 -37.11 -3.73 -19.99
N LEU A 77 -36.23 -2.77 -19.66
CA LEU A 77 -35.55 -1.91 -20.63
C LEU A 77 -34.49 -2.66 -21.45
N LEU A 78 -33.76 -3.60 -20.84
CA LEU A 78 -32.72 -4.38 -21.49
C LEU A 78 -33.25 -5.61 -22.25
N GLY A 79 -34.51 -6.03 -21.99
CA GLY A 79 -35.12 -7.22 -22.57
C GLY A 79 -34.48 -8.54 -22.10
N THR A 80 -33.59 -8.49 -21.09
CA THR A 80 -32.87 -9.65 -20.54
C THR A 80 -32.90 -9.62 -19.02
N LYS A 81 -32.90 -10.81 -18.38
CA LYS A 81 -32.80 -10.90 -16.93
C LYS A 81 -31.36 -10.60 -16.47
N LEU A 82 -31.26 -9.80 -15.43
CA LEU A 82 -29.99 -9.48 -14.80
C LEU A 82 -29.65 -10.57 -13.76
N PRO A 83 -28.61 -11.41 -13.99
CA PRO A 83 -28.25 -12.51 -13.10
C PRO A 83 -27.72 -12.02 -11.75
N GLU A 84 -27.07 -10.87 -11.72
CA GLU A 84 -26.43 -10.30 -10.54
C GLU A 84 -27.25 -9.15 -9.96
N ASP A 85 -26.96 -8.81 -8.71
CA ASP A 85 -27.57 -7.68 -8.01
C ASP A 85 -26.60 -6.49 -7.86
N GLN A 86 -25.34 -6.66 -8.28
CA GLN A 86 -24.29 -5.62 -8.28
C GLN A 86 -23.53 -5.63 -9.61
N TYR A 87 -23.36 -4.46 -10.21
CA TYR A 87 -22.71 -4.27 -11.51
C TYR A 87 -21.68 -3.15 -11.44
N GLU A 88 -20.61 -3.26 -12.22
CA GLU A 88 -19.74 -2.13 -12.53
C GLU A 88 -20.30 -1.34 -13.71
N TYR A 89 -19.98 -0.06 -13.80
CA TYR A 89 -20.54 0.83 -14.81
C TYR A 89 -20.26 0.35 -16.24
N GLU A 90 -19.08 -0.22 -16.47
CA GLU A 90 -18.65 -0.73 -17.78
C GLU A 90 -19.40 -2.02 -18.17
N ASN A 91 -19.76 -2.86 -17.23
CA ASN A 91 -20.40 -4.17 -17.49
C ASN A 91 -21.87 -4.07 -17.87
N ILE A 92 -22.57 -2.97 -17.58
CA ILE A 92 -23.95 -2.76 -18.03
C ILE A 92 -23.99 -2.54 -19.54
N LEU A 93 -22.96 -1.95 -20.12
CA LEU A 93 -22.84 -1.74 -21.57
C LEU A 93 -22.50 -3.03 -22.34
N GLU A 94 -21.78 -3.96 -21.71
CA GLU A 94 -21.42 -5.26 -22.33
C GLU A 94 -22.58 -6.25 -22.37
N VAL A 95 -23.53 -6.19 -21.44
CA VAL A 95 -24.73 -7.05 -21.43
C VAL A 95 -25.72 -6.70 -22.54
N THR A 96 -25.58 -5.53 -23.19
CA THR A 96 -26.44 -5.08 -24.30
C THR A 96 -25.97 -5.48 -25.70
N GLY A 97 -24.77 -6.03 -25.85
CA GLY A 97 -24.09 -6.30 -27.14
C GLY A 97 -23.73 -7.76 -27.38
N GLY A 98 -24.71 -8.60 -27.70
CA GLY A 98 -24.62 -9.69 -28.67
C GLY A 98 -23.66 -10.86 -28.47
N GLN A 99 -24.27 -12.03 -28.49
CA GLN A 99 -23.88 -13.36 -28.97
C GLN A 99 -23.67 -14.44 -27.92
N SER A 100 -24.47 -15.49 -28.13
CA SER A 100 -24.61 -16.69 -27.32
C SER A 100 -23.34 -17.55 -27.24
N PRO A 101 -23.10 -18.25 -26.14
CA PRO A 101 -22.06 -19.26 -26.05
C PRO A 101 -22.58 -20.67 -26.29
N ASP A 102 -21.75 -21.46 -26.97
CA ASP A 102 -21.90 -22.89 -27.23
C ASP A 102 -21.64 -23.72 -25.94
N PRO A 103 -22.36 -24.82 -25.68
CA PRO A 103 -22.27 -25.53 -24.42
C PRO A 103 -21.31 -26.75 -24.53
N GLY A 104 -20.30 -26.79 -23.69
CA GLY A 104 -19.50 -28.00 -23.48
C GLY A 104 -18.27 -27.85 -22.66
N ASN A 105 -18.33 -28.07 -21.37
CA ASN A 105 -17.57 -29.00 -20.55
C ASN A 105 -17.65 -28.62 -19.06
N GLY A 106 -17.84 -29.64 -18.26
CA GLY A 106 -18.15 -29.56 -16.84
C GLY A 106 -17.04 -29.09 -15.88
N PRO A 107 -17.29 -29.09 -14.57
CA PRO A 107 -16.83 -28.04 -13.66
C PRO A 107 -15.41 -28.27 -13.14
N SER A 108 -14.57 -27.28 -13.38
CA SER A 108 -13.37 -27.04 -12.59
C SER A 108 -13.71 -25.85 -11.64
N ALA A 109 -13.69 -26.12 -10.36
CA ALA A 109 -13.95 -25.13 -9.32
C ALA A 109 -12.84 -24.08 -9.28
N ASN A 110 -13.09 -22.93 -9.94
CA ASN A 110 -12.35 -21.71 -9.68
C ASN A 110 -13.33 -20.68 -9.15
N HIS A 111 -13.25 -20.41 -7.86
CA HIS A 111 -13.87 -19.27 -7.22
C HIS A 111 -13.09 -18.01 -7.60
N ASP A 112 -13.35 -17.47 -8.79
CA ASP A 112 -12.99 -16.08 -9.12
C ASP A 112 -14.27 -15.23 -9.03
N THR A 113 -14.61 -14.84 -7.81
CA THR A 113 -15.49 -13.69 -7.56
C THR A 113 -14.70 -12.44 -7.93
N ALA A 114 -15.16 -11.66 -8.91
CA ALA A 114 -14.63 -10.34 -9.23
C ALA A 114 -14.78 -9.43 -8.00
N TRP A 115 -13.73 -9.36 -7.22
CA TRP A 115 -13.59 -8.45 -6.08
C TRP A 115 -13.28 -7.06 -6.62
N GLU A 116 -13.85 -6.01 -6.03
CA GLU A 116 -13.24 -4.67 -6.05
C GLU A 116 -11.73 -4.85 -5.91
N THR A 117 -10.91 -4.12 -6.67
CA THR A 117 -9.46 -4.29 -6.72
C THR A 117 -8.92 -4.54 -5.32
N ASN A 118 -8.34 -5.73 -5.12
CA ASN A 118 -7.84 -6.14 -3.81
C ASN A 118 -6.81 -5.10 -3.33
N PRO A 119 -6.99 -4.49 -2.15
CA PRO A 119 -6.11 -3.42 -1.66
C PRO A 119 -4.63 -3.78 -1.66
N PHE A 120 -4.29 -5.09 -1.61
CA PHE A 120 -2.92 -5.56 -1.68
C PHE A 120 -2.36 -5.64 -3.11
N ASP A 121 -3.18 -5.48 -4.17
CA ASP A 121 -2.67 -5.57 -5.54
C ASP A 121 -1.77 -4.38 -5.90
N ASP A 122 -2.03 -3.21 -5.31
CA ASP A 122 -1.20 -2.02 -5.46
C ASP A 122 0.05 -2.04 -4.55
N LEU A 123 0.18 -3.04 -3.67
CA LEU A 123 1.35 -3.16 -2.79
C LEU A 123 2.53 -3.73 -3.57
N ILE A 124 3.58 -2.93 -3.74
CA ILE A 124 4.82 -3.39 -4.38
C ILE A 124 5.41 -4.55 -3.56
N GLY A 125 5.66 -5.64 -4.25
CA GLY A 125 6.12 -6.88 -3.64
C GLY A 125 5.00 -7.86 -3.27
N SER A 126 3.73 -7.54 -3.44
CA SER A 126 2.60 -8.43 -3.11
C SER A 126 2.65 -9.78 -3.81
N LYS A 127 3.22 -9.84 -5.01
CA LYS A 127 3.40 -11.06 -5.82
C LYS A 127 4.80 -11.66 -5.70
N THR A 128 5.74 -10.98 -5.04
CA THR A 128 7.16 -11.32 -4.92
C THR A 128 7.56 -11.44 -3.45
N SER A 129 8.25 -10.44 -2.90
CA SER A 129 8.83 -10.47 -1.54
C SER A 129 7.81 -10.50 -0.41
N LEU A 130 6.59 -10.00 -0.62
CA LEU A 130 5.53 -9.91 0.39
C LEU A 130 4.38 -10.91 0.17
N LYS A 131 4.51 -11.83 -0.80
CA LYS A 131 3.43 -12.76 -1.16
C LYS A 131 2.93 -13.56 0.05
N VAL A 132 3.84 -14.15 0.83
CA VAL A 132 3.48 -14.95 2.00
C VAL A 132 2.82 -14.08 3.08
N GLN A 133 3.34 -12.87 3.30
CA GLN A 133 2.81 -11.92 4.27
C GLN A 133 1.39 -11.46 3.92
N VAL A 134 1.14 -11.23 2.63
CA VAL A 134 -0.19 -10.87 2.12
C VAL A 134 -1.19 -12.02 2.32
N GLU A 135 -0.80 -13.25 2.03
CA GLU A 135 -1.63 -14.43 2.25
C GLU A 135 -1.97 -14.60 3.75
N GLN A 136 -0.95 -14.43 4.63
CA GLN A 136 -1.16 -14.47 6.08
C GLN A 136 -2.10 -13.36 6.55
N ALA A 137 -1.95 -12.14 6.03
CA ALA A 137 -2.81 -11.01 6.36
C ALA A 137 -4.27 -11.24 5.95
N LYS A 138 -4.49 -11.75 4.74
CA LYS A 138 -5.83 -12.12 4.25
C LYS A 138 -6.46 -13.21 5.12
N ALA A 139 -5.71 -14.25 5.44
CA ALA A 139 -6.19 -15.33 6.31
C ALA A 139 -6.54 -14.81 7.71
N ALA A 140 -5.69 -13.94 8.30
CA ALA A 140 -5.94 -13.34 9.60
C ALA A 140 -7.25 -12.54 9.64
N VAL A 141 -7.45 -11.72 8.61
CA VAL A 141 -8.64 -10.84 8.52
C VAL A 141 -9.93 -11.62 8.28
N LEU A 142 -9.89 -12.65 7.44
CA LEU A 142 -11.09 -13.42 7.07
C LEU A 142 -11.49 -14.49 8.10
N TYR A 143 -10.65 -14.78 9.08
CA TYR A 143 -10.91 -15.88 10.02
C TYR A 143 -12.11 -15.57 10.93
N PRO A 144 -13.15 -16.45 10.96
CA PRO A 144 -14.32 -16.22 11.80
C PRO A 144 -14.01 -16.47 13.30
N PRO A 145 -14.74 -15.82 14.23
CA PRO A 145 -15.87 -14.90 13.96
C PRO A 145 -15.47 -13.43 13.74
N HIS A 146 -14.29 -12.97 14.17
CA HIS A 146 -13.90 -11.55 14.21
C HIS A 146 -12.47 -11.27 13.73
N GLY A 147 -11.91 -12.17 12.91
CA GLY A 147 -10.51 -12.11 12.52
C GLY A 147 -9.57 -12.65 13.61
N LEU A 148 -8.28 -12.71 13.31
CA LEU A 148 -7.23 -13.12 14.23
C LEU A 148 -6.34 -11.92 14.56
N HIS A 149 -6.15 -11.66 15.85
CA HIS A 149 -5.18 -10.67 16.30
C HIS A 149 -3.80 -10.97 15.72
N THR A 150 -3.12 -9.95 15.24
CA THR A 150 -1.91 -10.08 14.43
C THR A 150 -0.78 -9.23 14.98
N LEU A 151 0.45 -9.75 14.94
CA LEU A 151 1.66 -8.99 15.23
C LEU A 151 2.51 -8.86 13.96
N ILE A 152 2.79 -7.62 13.56
CA ILE A 152 3.66 -7.29 12.43
C ILE A 152 5.04 -6.98 12.97
N VAL A 153 6.04 -7.74 12.54
CA VAL A 153 7.45 -7.57 12.94
C VAL A 153 8.25 -7.08 11.74
N GLY A 154 9.09 -6.09 11.96
CA GLY A 154 10.00 -5.60 10.92
C GLY A 154 10.71 -4.33 11.34
N GLN A 155 11.83 -4.05 10.71
CA GLN A 155 12.64 -2.86 10.99
C GLN A 155 11.87 -1.55 10.81
N THR A 156 12.41 -0.46 11.34
CA THR A 156 11.85 0.88 11.09
C THR A 156 11.85 1.19 9.58
N GLY A 157 10.76 1.80 9.09
CA GLY A 157 10.66 2.24 7.69
C GLY A 157 10.36 1.16 6.65
N VAL A 158 10.08 -0.10 7.04
CA VAL A 158 9.72 -1.18 6.08
C VAL A 158 8.28 -1.11 5.56
N GLY A 159 7.41 -0.29 6.20
CA GLY A 159 6.02 -0.08 5.81
C GLY A 159 4.99 -0.82 6.67
N LYS A 160 5.27 -1.12 7.96
CA LYS A 160 4.33 -1.81 8.88
C LYS A 160 2.95 -1.16 8.94
N THR A 161 2.92 0.17 9.12
CA THR A 161 1.67 0.94 9.21
C THR A 161 0.88 0.92 7.89
N LEU A 162 1.58 1.01 6.74
CA LEU A 162 0.94 0.86 5.42
C LEU A 162 0.33 -0.52 5.28
N PHE A 163 1.06 -1.57 5.67
CA PHE A 163 0.59 -2.95 5.59
C PHE A 163 -0.64 -3.18 6.47
N ALA A 164 -0.67 -2.64 7.70
CA ALA A 164 -1.84 -2.69 8.58
C ALA A 164 -3.04 -1.93 7.99
N ASN A 165 -2.82 -0.79 7.34
CA ASN A 165 -3.88 -0.05 6.65
C ASN A 165 -4.48 -0.85 5.49
N LEU A 166 -3.63 -1.57 4.72
CA LEU A 166 -4.11 -2.46 3.66
C LEU A 166 -4.88 -3.66 4.23
N MET A 167 -4.47 -4.21 5.38
CA MET A 167 -5.25 -5.22 6.10
C MET A 167 -6.65 -4.70 6.47
N PHE A 168 -6.74 -3.48 6.97
CA PHE A 168 -8.02 -2.86 7.32
C PHE A 168 -8.89 -2.64 6.08
N ASN A 169 -8.33 -2.11 4.99
CA ASN A 169 -9.07 -1.89 3.75
C ASN A 169 -9.58 -3.23 3.17
N TYR A 170 -8.76 -4.28 3.25
CA TYR A 170 -9.16 -5.62 2.85
C TYR A 170 -10.25 -6.19 3.77
N ALA A 171 -10.17 -5.93 5.09
CA ALA A 171 -11.20 -6.32 6.04
C ALA A 171 -12.55 -5.67 5.73
N LYS A 172 -12.57 -4.37 5.44
CA LYS A 172 -13.79 -3.66 5.04
C LYS A 172 -14.42 -4.21 3.76
N LEU A 173 -13.59 -4.72 2.87
CA LEU A 173 -14.03 -5.28 1.61
C LEU A 173 -14.60 -6.69 1.77
N ALA A 174 -13.91 -7.54 2.52
CA ALA A 174 -14.07 -8.99 2.46
C ALA A 174 -14.55 -9.63 3.76
N ALA A 175 -14.38 -8.99 4.93
CA ALA A 175 -14.73 -9.58 6.20
C ALA A 175 -16.20 -9.31 6.58
N PRO A 176 -17.00 -10.36 6.79
CA PRO A 176 -18.45 -10.21 7.05
C PRO A 176 -18.79 -9.58 8.41
N PHE A 177 -17.80 -9.50 9.32
CA PHE A 177 -17.98 -8.95 10.67
C PHE A 177 -17.58 -7.47 10.77
N MET A 178 -16.99 -6.89 9.71
CA MET A 178 -16.57 -5.50 9.70
C MET A 178 -17.65 -4.63 9.07
N ASP A 179 -18.11 -3.63 9.82
CA ASP A 179 -19.15 -2.71 9.35
C ASP A 179 -18.58 -1.69 8.35
N GLU A 180 -19.44 -1.12 7.50
CA GLU A 180 -19.05 -0.04 6.57
C GLU A 180 -18.50 1.20 7.31
N ASP A 181 -19.00 1.47 8.52
CA ASP A 181 -18.57 2.58 9.38
C ASP A 181 -17.39 2.20 10.30
N ALA A 182 -16.84 0.99 10.17
CA ALA A 182 -15.67 0.54 10.95
C ALA A 182 -14.50 1.53 10.84
N GLN A 183 -13.84 1.79 11.96
CA GLN A 183 -12.74 2.74 12.03
C GLN A 183 -11.39 2.02 12.10
N PHE A 184 -10.40 2.57 11.42
CA PHE A 184 -9.00 2.21 11.58
C PHE A 184 -8.34 3.24 12.51
N ILE A 185 -8.08 2.82 13.73
CA ILE A 185 -7.44 3.69 14.73
C ILE A 185 -5.97 3.32 14.84
N VAL A 186 -5.11 4.30 14.63
CA VAL A 186 -3.65 4.17 14.72
C VAL A 186 -3.16 4.83 15.99
N PHE A 187 -2.34 4.12 16.76
CA PHE A 187 -1.73 4.65 17.98
C PHE A 187 -0.28 4.17 18.09
N ASN A 188 0.62 5.12 18.34
CA ASN A 188 2.03 4.82 18.58
C ASN A 188 2.31 4.77 20.09
N CYS A 189 2.65 3.58 20.60
CA CYS A 189 2.94 3.40 22.03
C CYS A 189 4.21 4.12 22.47
N ALA A 190 5.15 4.40 21.56
CA ALA A 190 6.38 5.10 21.88
C ALA A 190 6.16 6.56 22.31
N ASP A 191 5.10 7.22 21.83
CA ASP A 191 4.80 8.63 22.17
C ASP A 191 4.54 8.83 23.67
N TYR A 192 4.11 7.78 24.37
CA TYR A 192 3.76 7.80 25.78
C TYR A 192 4.58 6.82 26.63
N ALA A 193 5.68 6.27 26.11
CA ALA A 193 6.49 5.26 26.80
C ALA A 193 7.01 5.71 28.18
N ASN A 194 7.25 7.01 28.37
CA ASN A 194 7.71 7.58 29.64
C ASN A 194 6.59 7.76 30.68
N ASN A 195 5.31 7.53 30.32
CA ASN A 195 4.18 7.64 31.24
C ASN A 195 3.25 6.43 31.08
N PRO A 196 3.54 5.30 31.74
CA PRO A 196 2.79 4.06 31.62
C PRO A 196 1.30 4.19 31.90
N GLN A 197 0.92 4.97 32.93
CA GLN A 197 -0.48 5.18 33.29
C GLN A 197 -1.25 5.94 32.21
N LEU A 198 -0.62 6.97 31.63
CA LEU A 198 -1.22 7.73 30.54
C LEU A 198 -1.37 6.88 29.29
N LEU A 199 -0.37 6.04 28.97
CA LEU A 199 -0.41 5.13 27.84
C LEU A 199 -1.57 4.13 27.97
N ILE A 200 -1.70 3.46 29.12
CA ILE A 200 -2.81 2.53 29.39
C ILE A 200 -4.17 3.27 29.34
N SER A 201 -4.22 4.47 29.92
CA SER A 201 -5.42 5.33 29.90
C SER A 201 -5.85 5.72 28.46
N HIS A 202 -4.91 5.94 27.55
CA HIS A 202 -5.25 6.18 26.15
C HIS A 202 -5.90 4.96 25.49
N ILE A 203 -5.38 3.76 25.75
CA ILE A 203 -5.88 2.53 25.14
C ILE A 203 -7.23 2.12 25.70
N PHE A 204 -7.36 2.05 27.04
CA PHE A 204 -8.55 1.50 27.72
C PHE A 204 -9.50 2.56 28.27
N GLY A 205 -9.07 3.82 28.35
CA GLY A 205 -9.79 4.88 29.03
C GLY A 205 -9.51 4.91 30.54
N HIS A 206 -10.09 5.88 31.23
CA HIS A 206 -9.98 6.03 32.68
C HIS A 206 -11.24 6.62 33.30
N ILE A 207 -11.50 6.29 34.55
CA ILE A 207 -12.50 6.97 35.38
C ILE A 207 -11.88 8.20 36.07
N LYS A 208 -12.73 9.12 36.54
CA LYS A 208 -12.29 10.28 37.33
C LYS A 208 -11.49 9.83 38.55
N GLY A 209 -10.31 10.41 38.77
CA GLY A 209 -9.45 10.12 39.90
C GLY A 209 -8.55 8.88 39.73
N ALA A 210 -8.52 8.24 38.59
CA ALA A 210 -7.71 7.06 38.35
C ALA A 210 -6.19 7.29 38.47
N PHE A 211 -5.75 8.52 38.18
CA PHE A 211 -4.36 8.96 38.36
C PHE A 211 -4.31 10.49 38.55
N THR A 212 -3.15 11.02 38.90
CA THR A 212 -2.96 12.49 39.10
C THR A 212 -3.20 13.23 37.79
N GLY A 213 -4.25 14.06 37.74
CA GLY A 213 -4.67 14.80 36.53
C GLY A 213 -5.86 14.15 35.78
N ALA A 214 -6.44 13.07 36.31
CA ALA A 214 -7.67 12.47 35.80
C ALA A 214 -8.92 13.22 36.34
N ASP A 215 -9.17 14.43 35.86
CA ASP A 215 -10.26 15.29 36.34
C ASP A 215 -11.65 14.86 35.89
N SER A 216 -11.73 14.12 34.79
CA SER A 216 -12.97 13.61 34.19
C SER A 216 -12.77 12.19 33.69
N GLU A 217 -13.87 11.47 33.54
CA GLU A 217 -13.85 10.16 32.82
C GLU A 217 -13.63 10.37 31.33
N LYS A 218 -12.81 9.48 30.70
CA LYS A 218 -12.59 9.45 29.26
C LYS A 218 -12.64 8.03 28.72
N ASP A 219 -13.21 7.89 27.51
CA ASP A 219 -13.19 6.64 26.77
C ASP A 219 -11.84 6.42 26.12
N GLY A 220 -11.41 5.15 26.08
CA GLY A 220 -10.17 4.72 25.44
C GLY A 220 -10.33 4.43 23.95
N LEU A 221 -9.18 4.12 23.31
CA LEU A 221 -9.14 3.76 21.90
C LEU A 221 -9.84 2.43 21.60
N VAL A 222 -9.85 1.49 22.56
CA VAL A 222 -10.59 0.22 22.44
C VAL A 222 -12.07 0.50 22.24
N SER A 223 -12.68 1.40 23.03
CA SER A 223 -14.08 1.77 22.88
C SER A 223 -14.36 2.46 21.54
N LYS A 224 -13.44 3.30 21.07
CA LYS A 224 -13.59 4.04 19.80
C LYS A 224 -13.42 3.16 18.59
N ALA A 225 -12.63 2.10 18.71
CA ALA A 225 -12.37 1.13 17.64
C ALA A 225 -13.40 -0.01 17.58
N ASP A 226 -14.45 0.04 18.40
CA ASP A 226 -15.46 -1.01 18.43
C ASP A 226 -16.09 -1.25 17.05
N GLY A 227 -16.17 -2.52 16.64
CA GLY A 227 -16.57 -2.94 15.29
C GLY A 227 -15.49 -2.72 14.22
N GLY A 228 -14.28 -2.27 14.59
CA GLY A 228 -13.20 -1.90 13.67
C GLY A 228 -11.84 -2.53 14.02
N MET A 229 -10.77 -1.80 13.68
CA MET A 229 -9.38 -2.23 13.89
C MET A 229 -8.59 -1.19 14.68
N LEU A 230 -7.85 -1.65 15.69
CA LEU A 230 -6.90 -0.85 16.45
C LEU A 230 -5.47 -1.30 16.11
N PHE A 231 -4.71 -0.41 15.49
CA PHE A 231 -3.30 -0.62 15.20
C PHE A 231 -2.43 0.03 16.27
N LEU A 232 -1.63 -0.79 16.96
CA LEU A 232 -0.70 -0.39 18.00
C LEU A 232 0.73 -0.46 17.49
N ASP A 233 1.30 0.66 17.08
CA ASP A 233 2.70 0.71 16.67
C ASP A 233 3.63 0.74 17.88
N GLU A 234 4.83 0.16 17.72
CA GLU A 234 5.84 0.00 18.78
C GLU A 234 5.25 -0.62 20.07
N ILE A 235 4.45 -1.69 19.90
CA ILE A 235 3.70 -2.34 21.00
C ILE A 235 4.60 -2.84 22.13
N HIS A 236 5.89 -3.07 21.89
CA HIS A 236 6.88 -3.44 22.90
C HIS A 236 7.12 -2.31 23.93
N ARG A 237 6.70 -1.07 23.64
CA ARG A 237 6.71 0.05 24.60
C ARG A 237 5.57 -0.02 25.61
N LEU A 238 4.62 -0.93 25.41
CA LEU A 238 3.56 -1.15 26.39
C LEU A 238 4.15 -1.73 27.67
N PRO A 239 3.86 -1.15 28.84
CA PRO A 239 4.34 -1.71 30.11
C PRO A 239 3.70 -3.10 30.35
N PRO A 240 4.31 -3.96 31.17
CA PRO A 240 3.81 -5.30 31.44
C PRO A 240 2.33 -5.36 31.84
N GLU A 241 1.87 -4.42 32.68
CA GLU A 241 0.46 -4.28 33.07
C GLU A 241 -0.45 -4.01 31.88
N GLY A 242 -0.04 -3.11 31.00
CA GLY A 242 -0.77 -2.80 29.75
C GLY A 242 -0.82 -3.98 28.79
N GLN A 243 0.27 -4.76 28.70
CA GLN A 243 0.31 -5.99 27.92
C GLN A 243 -0.67 -7.05 28.49
N GLU A 244 -0.75 -7.18 29.83
CA GLU A 244 -1.69 -8.10 30.47
C GLU A 244 -3.15 -7.68 30.26
N MET A 245 -3.44 -6.37 30.34
CA MET A 245 -4.78 -5.85 30.07
C MET A 245 -5.20 -6.08 28.60
N LEU A 246 -4.29 -5.79 27.68
CA LEU A 246 -4.55 -5.99 26.23
C LEU A 246 -4.75 -7.48 25.91
N PHE A 247 -3.93 -8.32 26.50
CA PHE A 247 -4.04 -9.77 26.42
C PHE A 247 -5.41 -10.29 26.87
N TYR A 248 -5.86 -9.86 28.05
CA TYR A 248 -7.17 -10.25 28.56
C TYR A 248 -8.30 -9.79 27.63
N PHE A 249 -8.18 -8.58 27.13
CA PHE A 249 -9.13 -8.03 26.15
C PHE A 249 -9.17 -8.88 24.87
N MET A 250 -8.03 -9.26 24.33
CA MET A 250 -7.92 -10.08 23.12
C MET A 250 -8.58 -11.46 23.28
N ASP A 251 -8.52 -12.04 24.49
CA ASP A 251 -9.10 -13.34 24.79
C ASP A 251 -10.62 -13.30 25.02
N THR A 252 -11.11 -12.22 25.63
CA THR A 252 -12.49 -12.20 26.16
C THR A 252 -13.37 -11.14 25.52
N GLY A 253 -12.81 -10.19 24.77
CA GLY A 253 -13.53 -9.02 24.28
C GLY A 253 -13.96 -8.06 25.38
N THR A 254 -13.54 -8.29 26.66
CA THR A 254 -13.94 -7.49 27.81
C THR A 254 -12.78 -6.71 28.38
N TYR A 255 -13.05 -5.51 28.87
CA TYR A 255 -12.02 -4.65 29.47
C TYR A 255 -12.58 -3.80 30.62
N ALA A 256 -11.69 -3.17 31.38
CA ALA A 256 -12.00 -2.15 32.38
C ALA A 256 -11.23 -0.87 32.05
N LYS A 257 -11.79 0.29 32.35
CA LYS A 257 -11.06 1.54 32.37
C LYS A 257 -10.08 1.59 33.54
N LEU A 258 -9.00 2.34 33.39
CA LEU A 258 -8.07 2.55 34.48
C LEU A 258 -8.78 3.14 35.72
N GLY A 259 -8.64 2.47 36.86
CA GLY A 259 -9.33 2.80 38.12
C GLY A 259 -10.64 2.03 38.34
N GLU A 260 -11.18 1.31 37.36
CA GLU A 260 -12.31 0.38 37.56
C GLU A 260 -11.82 -0.95 38.16
N THR A 261 -12.62 -1.53 39.03
CA THR A 261 -12.32 -2.87 39.64
C THR A 261 -12.97 -4.01 38.87
N GLU A 262 -14.04 -3.74 38.13
CA GLU A 262 -14.79 -4.74 37.36
C GLU A 262 -14.59 -4.58 35.85
N ARG A 263 -14.44 -5.72 35.16
CA ARG A 263 -14.31 -5.78 33.69
C ARG A 263 -15.66 -6.06 33.07
N ASN A 264 -16.51 -5.05 32.99
CA ASN A 264 -17.88 -5.17 32.50
C ASN A 264 -18.13 -4.41 31.20
N ARG A 265 -17.07 -3.88 30.56
CA ARG A 265 -17.15 -3.24 29.25
C ARG A 265 -16.77 -4.23 28.16
N ASN A 266 -17.51 -4.22 27.06
CA ASN A 266 -17.29 -5.09 25.92
C ASN A 266 -16.97 -4.24 24.68
N ALA A 267 -16.08 -4.73 23.84
CA ALA A 267 -15.84 -4.21 22.51
C ALA A 267 -15.37 -5.34 21.57
N ASN A 268 -15.74 -5.22 20.30
CA ASN A 268 -15.29 -6.14 19.25
C ASN A 268 -14.26 -5.43 18.37
N VAL A 269 -12.97 -5.59 18.66
CA VAL A 269 -11.89 -4.86 17.98
C VAL A 269 -10.85 -5.85 17.48
N LEU A 270 -10.52 -5.78 16.19
CA LEU A 270 -9.38 -6.50 15.65
C LEU A 270 -8.08 -5.76 16.03
N ILE A 271 -7.26 -6.37 16.90
CA ILE A 271 -5.98 -5.80 17.31
C ILE A 271 -4.90 -6.21 16.33
N VAL A 272 -4.18 -5.22 15.80
CA VAL A 272 -2.96 -5.41 15.01
C VAL A 272 -1.82 -4.66 15.69
N GLY A 273 -0.87 -5.40 16.28
CA GLY A 273 0.33 -4.83 16.89
C GLY A 273 1.46 -4.74 15.86
N ALA A 274 2.38 -3.79 16.05
CA ALA A 274 3.63 -3.72 15.30
C ALA A 274 4.82 -3.51 16.23
N THR A 275 5.95 -4.12 15.89
CA THR A 275 7.21 -3.97 16.66
C THR A 275 8.42 -4.00 15.73
N THR A 276 9.45 -3.26 16.14
CA THR A 276 10.79 -3.30 15.52
C THR A 276 11.72 -4.30 16.21
N GLU A 277 11.38 -4.73 17.42
CA GLU A 277 12.18 -5.61 18.24
C GLU A 277 11.73 -7.08 18.12
N ASP A 278 12.60 -8.00 18.53
CA ASP A 278 12.22 -9.42 18.60
C ASP A 278 11.14 -9.64 19.66
N PRO A 279 9.97 -10.18 19.29
CA PRO A 279 8.85 -10.35 20.21
C PRO A 279 9.16 -11.25 21.41
N GLU A 280 10.04 -12.25 21.25
CA GLU A 280 10.36 -13.19 22.33
C GLU A 280 11.17 -12.54 23.45
N SER A 281 11.93 -11.49 23.13
CA SER A 281 12.79 -10.77 24.08
C SER A 281 12.12 -9.51 24.65
N SER A 282 11.23 -8.87 23.89
CA SER A 282 10.69 -7.55 24.20
C SER A 282 9.25 -7.54 24.73
N LEU A 283 8.52 -8.64 24.53
CA LEU A 283 7.14 -8.82 24.98
C LEU A 283 7.03 -9.93 26.03
N LEU A 284 5.97 -9.89 26.85
CA LEU A 284 5.67 -10.97 27.76
C LEU A 284 5.41 -12.27 27.00
N LYS A 285 6.02 -13.38 27.42
CA LYS A 285 5.81 -14.70 26.80
C LYS A 285 4.34 -15.12 26.76
N THR A 286 3.57 -14.72 27.76
CA THR A 286 2.12 -14.92 27.84
C THR A 286 1.38 -14.15 26.77
N PHE A 287 1.84 -12.94 26.44
CA PHE A 287 1.28 -12.11 25.38
C PHE A 287 1.58 -12.67 23.99
N VAL A 288 2.83 -13.02 23.70
CA VAL A 288 3.24 -13.55 22.39
C VAL A 288 2.51 -14.85 22.02
N ARG A 289 2.30 -15.73 22.99
CA ARG A 289 1.60 -17.03 22.78
C ARG A 289 0.13 -16.89 22.39
N ARG A 290 -0.47 -15.71 22.59
CA ARG A 290 -1.88 -15.44 22.32
C ARG A 290 -2.11 -14.68 21.02
N ILE A 291 -1.03 -14.26 20.38
CA ILE A 291 -1.13 -13.67 19.03
C ILE A 291 -0.96 -14.81 18.03
N PRO A 292 -2.06 -15.25 17.39
CA PRO A 292 -2.02 -16.45 16.55
C PRO A 292 -1.28 -16.23 15.23
N ILE A 293 -1.18 -14.97 14.78
CA ILE A 293 -0.55 -14.63 13.50
C ILE A 293 0.61 -13.67 13.73
N LEU A 294 1.79 -14.08 13.26
CA LEU A 294 3.00 -13.27 13.24
C LEU A 294 3.45 -13.06 11.79
N ILE A 295 3.43 -11.81 11.36
CA ILE A 295 3.80 -11.41 9.99
C ILE A 295 5.15 -10.69 10.04
N ARG A 296 6.18 -11.27 9.40
CA ARG A 296 7.50 -10.64 9.30
C ARG A 296 7.64 -9.93 7.96
N ILE A 297 7.74 -8.59 8.00
CA ILE A 297 7.99 -7.80 6.80
C ILE A 297 9.50 -7.73 6.58
N PRO A 298 10.01 -8.17 5.41
CA PRO A 298 11.43 -8.12 5.11
C PRO A 298 11.94 -6.69 5.02
N SER A 299 13.19 -6.50 5.40
CA SER A 299 13.90 -5.24 5.19
C SER A 299 14.01 -4.90 3.69
N PHE A 300 14.29 -3.64 3.38
CA PHE A 300 14.50 -3.23 1.99
C PHE A 300 15.70 -3.97 1.36
N GLU A 301 16.72 -4.24 2.14
CA GLU A 301 17.89 -5.00 1.70
C GLU A 301 17.56 -6.43 1.26
N GLU A 302 16.67 -7.11 1.98
CA GLU A 302 16.24 -8.49 1.70
C GLU A 302 15.30 -8.61 0.49
N ARG A 303 14.76 -7.49 -0.02
CA ARG A 303 13.85 -7.51 -1.18
C ARG A 303 14.62 -7.74 -2.48
N PRO A 304 14.04 -8.44 -3.47
CA PRO A 304 14.63 -8.65 -4.78
C PRO A 304 14.81 -7.32 -5.53
N ALA A 305 15.73 -7.29 -6.47
CA ALA A 305 16.08 -6.10 -7.26
C ALA A 305 14.86 -5.47 -7.94
N ILE A 306 13.96 -6.28 -8.45
CA ILE A 306 12.73 -5.79 -9.11
C ILE A 306 11.85 -4.98 -8.16
N ASP A 307 11.65 -5.43 -6.92
CA ASP A 307 10.83 -4.72 -5.93
C ASP A 307 11.51 -3.40 -5.51
N LYS A 308 12.84 -3.38 -5.39
CA LYS A 308 13.62 -2.18 -5.09
C LYS A 308 13.45 -1.10 -6.15
N ILE A 309 13.49 -1.51 -7.41
CA ILE A 309 13.30 -0.61 -8.56
C ILE A 309 11.86 -0.08 -8.60
N GLU A 310 10.87 -0.94 -8.41
CA GLU A 310 9.47 -0.51 -8.41
C GLU A 310 9.16 0.46 -7.25
N ILE A 311 9.74 0.23 -6.06
CA ILE A 311 9.65 1.18 -4.94
C ILE A 311 10.31 2.52 -5.29
N LEU A 312 11.49 2.50 -5.92
CA LEU A 312 12.17 3.71 -6.37
C LEU A 312 11.31 4.50 -7.37
N LYS A 313 10.78 3.82 -8.41
CA LYS A 313 9.88 4.42 -9.40
C LYS A 313 8.66 5.05 -8.75
N PHE A 314 8.01 4.32 -7.84
CA PHE A 314 6.84 4.80 -7.12
C PHE A 314 7.13 6.06 -6.30
N LEU A 315 8.25 6.09 -5.59
CA LEU A 315 8.66 7.27 -4.80
C LEU A 315 9.02 8.46 -5.68
N LEU A 316 9.68 8.24 -6.82
CA LEU A 316 9.96 9.28 -7.81
C LEU A 316 8.67 9.83 -8.44
N ALA A 317 7.67 8.96 -8.69
CA ALA A 317 6.37 9.39 -9.20
C ALA A 317 5.64 10.32 -8.21
N ILE A 318 5.71 10.03 -6.91
CA ILE A 318 5.18 10.93 -5.87
C ILE A 318 5.85 12.30 -5.93
N GLU A 319 7.16 12.36 -6.10
CA GLU A 319 7.88 13.64 -6.19
C GLU A 319 7.61 14.36 -7.53
N ALA A 320 7.55 13.64 -8.66
CA ALA A 320 7.16 14.22 -9.95
C ALA A 320 5.77 14.87 -9.88
N ASN A 321 4.81 14.19 -9.24
CA ASN A 321 3.49 14.75 -8.99
C ASN A 321 3.51 15.97 -8.06
N ARG A 322 4.39 15.98 -7.06
CA ARG A 322 4.53 17.13 -6.16
C ARG A 322 5.06 18.37 -6.87
N VAL A 323 6.07 18.20 -7.72
CA VAL A 323 6.73 19.31 -8.42
C VAL A 323 6.07 19.66 -9.75
N GLN A 324 5.12 18.82 -10.23
CA GLN A 324 4.41 18.94 -11.50
C GLN A 324 5.37 19.07 -12.71
N LYS A 325 6.50 18.35 -12.65
CA LYS A 325 7.49 18.24 -13.72
C LYS A 325 7.99 16.80 -13.83
N PRO A 326 8.32 16.33 -15.04
CA PRO A 326 9.02 15.06 -15.20
C PRO A 326 10.36 15.05 -14.48
N ILE A 327 10.72 13.88 -13.92
CA ILE A 327 12.02 13.65 -13.27
C ILE A 327 12.77 12.59 -14.07
N LYS A 328 13.95 12.96 -14.59
CA LYS A 328 14.89 12.09 -15.29
C LYS A 328 16.08 11.80 -14.37
N ILE A 329 16.40 10.53 -14.13
CA ILE A 329 17.47 10.10 -13.24
C ILE A 329 18.35 9.05 -13.92
N ASP A 330 19.66 9.16 -13.79
CA ASP A 330 20.61 8.20 -14.37
C ASP A 330 20.74 6.89 -13.56
N ALA A 331 21.25 5.85 -14.21
CA ALA A 331 21.40 4.51 -13.63
C ALA A 331 22.26 4.50 -12.37
N GLU A 332 23.32 5.31 -12.35
CA GLU A 332 24.28 5.35 -11.24
C GLU A 332 23.67 6.03 -10.01
N SER A 333 22.90 7.09 -10.22
CA SER A 333 22.11 7.74 -9.15
C SER A 333 21.09 6.78 -8.54
N MET A 334 20.40 6.00 -9.40
CA MET A 334 19.45 4.98 -8.91
C MET A 334 20.13 3.93 -8.05
N LYS A 335 21.29 3.40 -8.49
CA LYS A 335 22.07 2.44 -7.72
C LYS A 335 22.54 3.05 -6.39
N ALA A 336 23.09 4.28 -6.40
CA ALA A 336 23.52 4.96 -5.20
C ALA A 336 22.38 5.14 -4.18
N LEU A 337 21.18 5.55 -4.64
CA LEU A 337 20.01 5.69 -3.79
C LEU A 337 19.55 4.35 -3.19
N ILE A 338 19.50 3.28 -3.98
CA ILE A 338 19.14 1.93 -3.52
C ILE A 338 20.17 1.42 -2.50
N GLY A 339 21.45 1.65 -2.73
CA GLY A 339 22.54 1.22 -1.84
C GLY A 339 22.62 1.99 -0.53
N ASN A 340 22.04 3.20 -0.46
CA ASN A 340 22.09 4.07 0.74
C ASN A 340 20.89 3.90 1.67
N THR A 341 20.37 2.67 1.85
CA THR A 341 19.13 2.45 2.61
C THR A 341 19.30 1.56 3.84
N SER A 342 20.54 1.34 4.31
CA SER A 342 20.89 0.28 5.26
C SER A 342 20.17 0.31 6.61
N TYR A 343 19.80 1.46 7.16
CA TYR A 343 19.18 1.55 8.50
C TYR A 343 17.72 2.02 8.51
N GLY A 344 17.29 2.80 7.53
CA GLY A 344 15.96 3.42 7.51
C GLY A 344 15.01 2.80 6.47
N ASN A 345 15.45 1.78 5.75
CA ASN A 345 14.64 1.04 4.77
C ASN A 345 13.97 1.95 3.72
N VAL A 346 12.71 1.67 3.36
CA VAL A 346 11.92 2.48 2.41
C VAL A 346 11.71 3.92 2.91
N GLY A 347 11.63 4.12 4.23
CA GLY A 347 11.54 5.46 4.82
C GLY A 347 12.79 6.30 4.52
N GLN A 348 13.99 5.71 4.62
CA GLN A 348 15.24 6.39 4.27
C GLN A 348 15.31 6.67 2.77
N LEU A 349 14.96 5.69 1.93
CA LEU A 349 14.93 5.87 0.48
C LEU A 349 14.02 7.05 0.09
N LYS A 350 12.83 7.15 0.71
CA LYS A 350 11.90 8.26 0.49
C LYS A 350 12.54 9.61 0.85
N SER A 351 13.20 9.72 2.00
CA SER A 351 13.87 10.94 2.43
C SER A 351 15.03 11.32 1.50
N ASN A 352 15.81 10.32 1.07
CA ASN A 352 16.91 10.51 0.13
C ASN A 352 16.41 11.02 -1.24
N ILE A 353 15.34 10.43 -1.76
CA ILE A 353 14.71 10.86 -3.03
C ILE A 353 14.19 12.29 -2.90
N GLN A 354 13.52 12.64 -1.80
CA GLN A 354 13.04 14.00 -1.57
C GLN A 354 14.19 15.02 -1.57
N LEU A 355 15.30 14.70 -0.91
CA LEU A 355 16.48 15.57 -0.88
C LEU A 355 17.05 15.77 -2.29
N VAL A 356 17.21 14.69 -3.05
CA VAL A 356 17.78 14.73 -4.40
C VAL A 356 16.87 15.48 -5.37
N CYS A 357 15.56 15.24 -5.30
CA CYS A 357 14.58 15.96 -6.12
C CYS A 357 14.51 17.45 -5.76
N ALA A 358 14.62 17.81 -4.49
CA ALA A 358 14.67 19.20 -4.07
C ALA A 358 15.90 19.93 -4.61
N ASN A 359 17.08 19.28 -4.55
CA ASN A 359 18.29 19.83 -5.13
C ASN A 359 18.21 19.95 -6.65
N GLY A 360 17.74 18.89 -7.33
CA GLY A 360 17.49 18.93 -8.78
C GLY A 360 16.52 20.03 -9.20
N PHE A 361 15.44 20.21 -8.45
CA PHE A 361 14.49 21.29 -8.70
C PHE A 361 15.12 22.67 -8.63
N LEU A 362 16.00 22.93 -7.66
CA LEU A 362 16.71 24.21 -7.55
C LEU A 362 17.61 24.48 -8.75
N HIS A 363 18.28 23.46 -9.29
CA HIS A 363 19.16 23.58 -10.45
C HIS A 363 18.38 23.69 -11.78
N CYS A 364 17.21 23.08 -11.87
CA CYS A 364 16.36 23.01 -13.08
C CYS A 364 15.10 23.87 -12.97
N LEU A 365 15.16 25.03 -12.29
CA LEU A 365 14.00 25.92 -12.08
C LEU A 365 13.33 26.35 -13.40
N HIS A 366 14.13 26.60 -14.44
CA HIS A 366 13.69 27.08 -15.74
C HIS A 366 13.54 25.96 -16.79
N ASP A 367 13.93 24.74 -16.46
CA ASP A 367 13.87 23.59 -17.35
C ASP A 367 12.51 22.89 -17.21
N ASP A 368 12.03 22.28 -18.29
CA ASP A 368 10.77 21.52 -18.29
C ASP A 368 10.92 20.14 -17.61
N VAL A 369 12.15 19.64 -17.47
CA VAL A 369 12.48 18.33 -16.88
C VAL A 369 13.53 18.52 -15.78
N ILE A 370 13.33 17.87 -14.65
CA ILE A 370 14.33 17.81 -13.59
C ILE A 370 15.27 16.64 -13.88
N THR A 371 16.53 16.95 -14.22
CA THR A 371 17.53 15.91 -14.49
C THR A 371 18.43 15.72 -13.28
N ILE A 372 18.63 14.47 -12.87
CA ILE A 372 19.43 14.06 -11.72
C ILE A 372 20.58 13.19 -12.20
N HIS A 373 21.81 13.65 -12.03
CA HIS A 373 23.01 12.91 -12.36
C HIS A 373 23.78 12.51 -11.10
N PHE A 374 24.54 11.41 -11.17
CA PHE A 374 25.37 10.91 -10.06
C PHE A 374 26.31 11.98 -9.50
N LYS A 375 26.93 12.80 -10.37
CA LYS A 375 27.81 13.90 -9.96
C LYS A 375 27.14 14.92 -9.05
N ASP A 376 25.80 15.12 -9.22
CA ASP A 376 25.03 16.14 -8.52
C ASP A 376 24.44 15.61 -7.18
N LEU A 377 24.64 14.31 -6.88
CA LEU A 377 24.22 13.73 -5.61
C LEU A 377 25.07 14.26 -4.45
N PRO A 378 24.48 14.48 -3.26
CA PRO A 378 25.23 14.69 -2.04
C PRO A 378 26.24 13.56 -1.76
N SER A 379 27.42 13.88 -1.23
CA SER A 379 28.49 12.91 -0.95
C SER A 379 28.03 11.74 -0.10
N GLU A 380 27.12 11.99 0.88
CA GLU A 380 26.55 10.96 1.74
C GLU A 380 25.74 9.93 0.95
N LEU A 381 25.03 10.35 -0.09
CA LEU A 381 24.24 9.45 -0.94
C LEU A 381 25.10 8.68 -1.94
N LYS A 382 26.20 9.30 -2.43
CA LYS A 382 27.18 8.61 -3.27
C LYS A 382 27.81 7.40 -2.57
N ASN A 383 27.91 7.42 -1.22
CA ASN A 383 28.40 6.29 -0.43
C ASN A 383 27.58 5.00 -0.61
N GLY A 384 26.31 5.10 -0.97
CA GLY A 384 25.47 3.93 -1.28
C GLY A 384 26.01 3.07 -2.42
N PHE A 385 26.81 3.67 -3.29
CA PHE A 385 27.50 3.00 -4.35
C PHE A 385 28.53 1.95 -3.83
N PHE A 386 29.20 2.21 -2.70
CA PHE A 386 30.14 1.25 -2.10
C PHE A 386 29.47 -0.01 -1.52
N TYR A 387 28.18 0.07 -1.20
CA TYR A 387 27.44 -1.09 -0.74
C TYR A 387 27.51 -2.25 -1.75
N PHE A 388 27.42 -1.94 -3.03
CA PHE A 388 27.45 -2.90 -4.10
C PHE A 388 28.84 -3.48 -4.41
N SER A 389 29.93 -2.83 -3.97
CA SER A 389 31.28 -3.38 -4.15
C SER A 389 31.44 -4.77 -3.50
N ARG A 390 30.59 -5.09 -2.53
CA ARG A 390 30.58 -6.36 -1.78
C ARG A 390 29.53 -7.36 -2.27
N LYS A 391 28.58 -6.96 -3.14
CA LYS A 391 27.41 -7.75 -3.56
C LYS A 391 27.31 -7.84 -5.09
N ARG A 392 28.28 -8.53 -5.70
CA ARG A 392 28.40 -8.64 -7.17
C ARG A 392 27.12 -9.11 -7.87
N GLN A 393 26.42 -10.08 -7.30
CA GLN A 393 25.22 -10.64 -7.93
C GLN A 393 24.07 -9.61 -7.93
N GLU A 394 23.86 -8.90 -6.85
CA GLU A 394 22.78 -7.92 -6.71
C GLU A 394 22.97 -6.72 -7.64
N ILE A 395 24.23 -6.24 -7.79
CA ILE A 395 24.52 -5.15 -8.73
C ILE A 395 24.32 -5.59 -10.18
N GLN A 396 24.63 -6.85 -10.51
CA GLN A 396 24.40 -7.39 -11.84
C GLN A 396 22.88 -7.43 -12.13
N GLU A 397 22.08 -7.96 -11.21
CA GLU A 397 20.63 -8.02 -11.33
C GLU A 397 20.01 -6.62 -11.50
N LEU A 398 20.45 -5.64 -10.69
CA LEU A 398 20.02 -4.24 -10.84
C LEU A 398 20.43 -3.65 -12.18
N SER A 399 21.67 -3.91 -12.63
CA SER A 399 22.18 -3.38 -13.89
C SER A 399 21.47 -3.96 -15.10
N ASP A 400 21.01 -5.22 -15.02
CA ASP A 400 20.22 -5.86 -16.07
C ASP A 400 18.81 -5.30 -16.16
N LEU A 401 18.27 -4.78 -15.06
CA LEU A 401 16.92 -4.21 -14.96
C LEU A 401 16.87 -2.69 -15.18
N ILE A 402 17.97 -1.98 -15.00
CA ILE A 402 18.05 -0.52 -15.12
C ILE A 402 18.74 -0.18 -16.45
N ASP A 403 18.04 0.55 -17.33
CA ASP A 403 18.62 1.17 -18.51
C ASP A 403 19.39 2.46 -18.14
N SER A 404 19.87 3.21 -19.12
CA SER A 404 20.73 4.39 -18.89
C SER A 404 20.04 5.46 -18.07
N TYR A 405 18.76 5.71 -18.32
CA TYR A 405 17.93 6.70 -17.61
C TYR A 405 16.55 6.15 -17.31
N LEU A 406 15.96 6.65 -16.22
CA LEU A 406 14.56 6.49 -15.89
C LEU A 406 13.90 7.87 -15.93
N THR A 407 12.87 8.04 -16.75
CA THR A 407 12.02 9.23 -16.75
C THR A 407 10.67 8.90 -16.15
N VAL A 408 10.27 9.69 -15.16
CA VAL A 408 8.98 9.55 -14.45
C VAL A 408 8.18 10.82 -14.65
N TYR A 409 6.95 10.68 -15.15
CA TYR A 409 6.05 11.78 -15.45
C TYR A 409 5.05 12.02 -14.31
N PRO A 410 4.53 13.25 -14.10
CA PRO A 410 3.42 13.50 -13.20
C PRO A 410 2.14 12.80 -13.67
N GLU A 411 1.20 12.53 -12.74
CA GLU A 411 -0.09 11.86 -13.05
C GLU A 411 -0.88 12.62 -14.12
N GLY A 412 -1.35 11.87 -15.13
CA GLY A 412 -2.05 12.39 -16.33
C GLY A 412 -1.28 12.11 -17.63
N GLU A 413 0.02 11.93 -17.59
CA GLU A 413 0.86 11.44 -18.68
C GLU A 413 1.44 10.09 -18.23
N ASN A 414 0.66 9.03 -18.37
CA ASN A 414 1.07 7.70 -17.90
C ASN A 414 2.37 7.24 -18.55
N LYS A 415 3.47 7.14 -17.79
CA LYS A 415 4.39 5.98 -17.75
C LYS A 415 5.76 6.40 -17.22
N ALA A 416 6.24 5.68 -16.21
CA ALA A 416 7.67 5.59 -15.96
C ALA A 416 8.27 4.78 -17.12
N LEU A 417 9.02 5.44 -18.00
CA LEU A 417 9.69 4.81 -19.14
C LEU A 417 11.19 4.76 -18.85
N PHE A 418 11.79 3.57 -19.02
CA PHE A 418 13.22 3.50 -19.24
C PHE A 418 13.47 3.97 -20.69
N GLU A 419 14.13 5.10 -20.84
CA GLU A 419 14.51 5.63 -22.15
C GLU A 419 15.97 5.31 -22.42
N GLU A 420 16.23 4.74 -23.58
CA GLU A 420 17.53 4.89 -24.23
C GLU A 420 17.49 6.27 -24.88
N ASP A 421 18.42 7.15 -24.50
CA ASP A 421 18.56 8.42 -25.21
C ASP A 421 19.20 8.12 -26.58
N PRO A 422 18.45 8.19 -27.72
CA PRO A 422 19.01 7.94 -29.04
C PRO A 422 19.98 9.05 -29.47
N TYR A 423 20.11 10.13 -28.70
CA TYR A 423 20.95 11.29 -28.95
C TYR A 423 22.09 11.45 -27.94
N GLU A 424 22.29 10.49 -27.02
CA GLU A 424 23.50 10.54 -26.20
C GLU A 424 24.71 10.29 -27.12
N PRO A 425 25.51 11.33 -27.41
CA PRO A 425 26.74 11.12 -28.15
C PRO A 425 27.65 10.28 -27.27
N ASP A 426 27.81 9.03 -27.64
CA ASP A 426 28.74 8.10 -27.05
C ASP A 426 28.53 7.87 -25.54
N PHE A 427 27.95 6.72 -25.19
CA PHE A 427 28.06 6.15 -23.85
C PHE A 427 29.50 6.28 -23.39
N ASN A 428 29.77 7.34 -22.64
CA ASN A 428 31.12 7.67 -22.23
C ASN A 428 31.42 6.98 -20.89
N LEU A 429 31.75 5.70 -20.96
CA LEU A 429 32.20 4.91 -19.82
C LEU A 429 33.35 5.63 -19.07
N TYR A 430 34.14 6.42 -19.76
CA TYR A 430 35.24 7.21 -19.19
C TYR A 430 34.72 8.25 -18.19
N ASN A 431 33.70 9.03 -18.52
CA ASN A 431 33.18 10.05 -17.62
C ASN A 431 32.55 9.43 -16.37
N ILE A 432 31.85 8.30 -16.54
CA ILE A 432 31.27 7.55 -15.42
C ILE A 432 32.37 7.02 -14.49
N ILE A 433 33.45 6.48 -15.05
CA ILE A 433 34.57 5.98 -14.28
C ILE A 433 35.32 7.15 -13.60
N GLU A 434 35.54 8.27 -14.30
CA GLU A 434 36.25 9.43 -13.76
C GLU A 434 35.50 10.03 -12.56
N ASP A 435 34.19 10.21 -12.65
CA ASP A 435 33.32 10.70 -11.55
C ASP A 435 33.42 9.77 -10.32
N LYS A 436 33.41 8.45 -10.55
CA LYS A 436 33.50 7.45 -9.47
C LYS A 436 34.89 7.41 -8.84
N VAL A 437 35.95 7.45 -9.65
CA VAL A 437 37.35 7.47 -9.16
C VAL A 437 37.61 8.74 -8.37
N SER A 438 37.21 9.88 -8.90
CA SER A 438 37.37 11.17 -8.21
C SER A 438 36.68 11.15 -6.83
N PHE A 439 35.45 10.64 -6.78
CA PHE A 439 34.73 10.48 -5.51
C PHE A 439 35.45 9.51 -4.54
N MET A 440 35.94 8.35 -5.02
CA MET A 440 36.65 7.39 -4.17
C MET A 440 37.96 7.96 -3.63
N MET A 441 38.69 8.75 -4.44
CA MET A 441 39.89 9.44 -4.01
C MET A 441 39.62 10.51 -2.93
N GLU A 442 38.49 11.24 -3.05
CA GLU A 442 38.04 12.20 -2.03
C GLU A 442 37.67 11.54 -0.68
N GLN A 443 37.34 10.25 -0.70
CA GLN A 443 37.02 9.47 0.48
C GLN A 443 38.23 8.67 1.04
N ASP A 444 39.44 8.94 0.60
CA ASP A 444 40.67 8.24 1.01
C ASP A 444 40.62 6.71 0.84
N VAL A 445 39.88 6.21 -0.18
CA VAL A 445 39.81 4.78 -0.52
C VAL A 445 41.16 4.33 -1.08
N SER A 446 41.62 3.16 -0.67
CA SER A 446 42.92 2.64 -1.14
C SER A 446 42.92 2.37 -2.65
N ASP A 447 44.10 2.60 -3.31
CA ASP A 447 44.26 2.32 -4.75
C ASP A 447 43.91 0.87 -5.11
N GLU A 448 44.12 -0.09 -4.19
CA GLU A 448 43.77 -1.50 -4.40
C GLU A 448 42.28 -1.71 -4.46
N ASP A 449 41.51 -1.06 -3.57
CA ASP A 449 40.08 -1.14 -3.54
C ASP A 449 39.44 -0.39 -4.72
N ILE A 450 39.98 0.75 -5.11
CA ILE A 450 39.60 1.49 -6.32
C ILE A 450 39.75 0.59 -7.55
N ASN A 451 40.94 -0.02 -7.72
CA ASN A 451 41.19 -0.91 -8.85
C ASN A 451 40.29 -2.15 -8.86
N ARG A 452 40.02 -2.72 -7.69
CA ARG A 452 39.12 -3.87 -7.55
C ARG A 452 37.69 -3.51 -7.93
N PHE A 453 37.26 -2.35 -7.51
CA PHE A 453 35.96 -1.81 -7.81
C PHE A 453 35.79 -1.51 -9.31
N LEU A 454 36.76 -0.81 -9.91
CA LEU A 454 36.73 -0.48 -11.34
C LEU A 454 36.67 -1.73 -12.23
N LYS A 455 37.44 -2.78 -11.89
CA LYS A 455 37.33 -4.05 -12.63
C LYS A 455 35.95 -4.63 -12.61
N LEU A 456 35.27 -4.61 -11.45
CA LEU A 456 33.92 -5.13 -11.31
C LEU A 456 32.93 -4.29 -12.11
N ASP A 457 33.03 -2.97 -12.06
CA ASP A 457 32.12 -2.04 -12.72
C ASP A 457 32.27 -2.12 -14.25
N ILE A 458 33.50 -2.16 -14.74
CA ILE A 458 33.81 -2.35 -16.16
C ILE A 458 33.29 -3.70 -16.64
N ASP A 459 33.51 -4.78 -15.91
CA ASP A 459 32.98 -6.11 -16.25
C ASP A 459 31.45 -6.12 -16.39
N ILE A 460 30.74 -5.43 -15.50
CA ILE A 460 29.28 -5.31 -15.52
C ILE A 460 28.81 -4.56 -16.77
N HIS A 461 29.44 -3.41 -17.06
CA HIS A 461 29.10 -2.61 -18.23
C HIS A 461 29.41 -3.34 -19.54
N LEU A 462 30.55 -4.04 -19.61
CA LEU A 462 30.90 -4.84 -20.76
C LEU A 462 29.91 -6.01 -20.96
N ASN A 463 29.51 -6.71 -19.90
CA ASN A 463 28.53 -7.79 -19.99
C ASN A 463 27.18 -7.28 -20.47
N LYS A 464 26.70 -6.13 -19.96
CA LYS A 464 25.48 -5.49 -20.42
C LYS A 464 25.55 -5.14 -21.91
N PHE A 465 26.67 -4.56 -22.35
CA PHE A 465 26.92 -4.24 -23.74
C PHE A 465 26.94 -5.51 -24.61
N TYR A 466 27.64 -6.57 -24.20
CA TYR A 466 27.67 -7.86 -24.91
C TYR A 466 26.28 -8.50 -25.02
N ASN A 467 25.49 -8.51 -23.94
CA ASN A 467 24.15 -9.08 -23.94
C ASN A 467 23.21 -8.31 -24.90
N LYS A 468 23.32 -6.97 -24.91
CA LYS A 468 22.53 -6.11 -25.79
C LYS A 468 22.88 -6.27 -27.26
N PHE A 469 24.16 -6.45 -27.61
CA PHE A 469 24.64 -6.55 -28.98
C PHE A 469 24.94 -7.97 -29.45
N SER A 470 24.79 -9.00 -28.62
CA SER A 470 24.99 -10.41 -29.01
C SER A 470 24.03 -10.87 -30.12
N SER A 471 22.86 -10.25 -30.24
CA SER A 471 21.91 -10.49 -31.32
C SER A 471 22.36 -9.94 -32.67
N TYR A 472 23.35 -9.05 -32.72
CA TYR A 472 23.84 -8.42 -33.97
C TYR A 472 25.14 -9.02 -34.52
N ALA A 473 25.54 -10.23 -34.09
CA ALA A 473 26.70 -10.95 -34.61
C ALA A 473 28.00 -10.12 -34.69
N LEU A 474 28.23 -9.25 -33.69
CA LEU A 474 29.47 -8.47 -33.60
C LEU A 474 30.60 -9.36 -33.07
N ASN A 475 31.64 -9.55 -33.87
CA ASN A 475 32.81 -10.30 -33.47
C ASN A 475 33.54 -9.61 -32.34
N ARG A 476 33.91 -10.35 -31.27
CA ARG A 476 34.61 -9.91 -30.08
C ARG A 476 35.81 -9.00 -30.38
N GLU A 477 36.56 -9.25 -31.50
CA GLU A 477 37.67 -8.45 -31.95
C GLU A 477 37.30 -7.02 -32.42
N LYS A 478 36.06 -6.81 -32.90
CA LYS A 478 35.61 -5.47 -33.29
C LYS A 478 35.24 -4.61 -32.12
N ILE A 479 34.72 -5.20 -31.07
CA ILE A 479 34.35 -4.49 -29.85
C ILE A 479 35.58 -4.00 -29.08
N LEU A 480 36.62 -4.84 -28.99
CA LEU A 480 37.89 -4.48 -28.37
C LEU A 480 38.68 -3.37 -29.10
N LYS A 481 38.28 -3.03 -30.33
CA LYS A 481 38.88 -1.89 -31.08
C LYS A 481 38.11 -0.57 -30.90
N ILE A 482 36.94 -0.61 -30.25
CA ILE A 482 36.09 0.57 -30.02
C ILE A 482 36.25 1.05 -28.56
N VAL A 483 36.67 0.20 -27.63
CA VAL A 483 37.10 0.51 -26.26
C VAL A 483 38.62 0.72 -26.24
#